data_28b2ba37036a0a96b819063f31263bb7
#
_entry.id   28b2ba37036a0a96b819063f31263bb7
#
_cell.length_a   1.000
_cell.length_b   1.000
_cell.length_c   1.000
_cell.angle_alpha   90.00
_cell.angle_beta   90.00
_cell.angle_gamma   90.00
#
_symmetry.space_group_name_H-M   'P 1'
#
loop_
_entity.id
_entity.type
_entity.pdbx_description
1 polymer ?
#
loop_
_entity_poly.entity_id
_entity_poly.type
_entity_poly.pdbx_seq_one_letter_code
_entity_poly.pdbx_strand_id
1 'polypeptide(L)'
;MNSREYLKIFVNKYIVALENKDFSELPVSDTYKYSENCELIKLGEGIISYPVKETLRLEIYDVKTSQAAVQSVLDNGEKLIMFFLRLKIHDDKITEIETLVNPGDKGVPVPFDPANLTEISEHWKRSIRPAERDSRFKLMDVADGYWRAMETEGTADYVRPAILPDTERYENGMHTTNEPMPDFSEIFGDDGPVFIPAYPFPDDGPHTALADFDHGTWRSTSVEDRRYPVIDEERGIIVSLARFGSQQEDRSKDPDAGPAPYVAEFFAVTRGWIREVHVVIAAIKPSVPTPWPLDIY
;
A
#
# COMPACT_ATOMS: atom_id res chain seq x y z
N MET A 1 -19.66 -12.56 -15.82
CA MET A 1 -18.46 -12.72 -14.99
C MET A 1 -17.42 -11.78 -15.56
N ASN A 2 -16.96 -10.83 -14.77
CA ASN A 2 -16.01 -9.82 -15.24
C ASN A 2 -14.65 -10.51 -15.46
N SER A 3 -13.96 -10.12 -16.53
CA SER A 3 -12.60 -10.60 -16.81
C SER A 3 -11.56 -9.60 -16.34
N ARG A 4 -10.32 -10.02 -16.25
CA ARG A 4 -9.18 -9.14 -15.99
C ARG A 4 -9.11 -8.00 -17.01
N GLU A 5 -9.29 -8.33 -18.30
CA GLU A 5 -9.29 -7.35 -19.39
C GLU A 5 -10.43 -6.33 -19.27
N TYR A 6 -11.59 -6.77 -18.79
CA TYR A 6 -12.70 -5.88 -18.52
C TYR A 6 -12.35 -4.85 -17.43
N LEU A 7 -11.79 -5.29 -16.30
CA LEU A 7 -11.40 -4.39 -15.22
C LEU A 7 -10.27 -3.43 -15.66
N LYS A 8 -9.35 -3.92 -16.49
CA LYS A 8 -8.25 -3.12 -17.03
C LYS A 8 -8.73 -1.91 -17.85
N ILE A 9 -9.86 -2.04 -18.55
CA ILE A 9 -10.45 -0.92 -19.29
C ILE A 9 -10.75 0.26 -18.36
N PHE A 10 -11.33 0.00 -17.18
CA PHE A 10 -11.69 1.04 -16.22
C PHE A 10 -10.46 1.67 -15.58
N VAL A 11 -9.46 0.85 -15.23
CA VAL A 11 -8.17 1.35 -14.74
C VAL A 11 -7.54 2.29 -15.75
N ASN A 12 -7.45 1.87 -17.03
CA ASN A 12 -6.86 2.70 -18.07
C ASN A 12 -7.64 4.01 -18.29
N LYS A 13 -8.98 3.95 -18.29
CA LYS A 13 -9.80 5.16 -18.39
C LYS A 13 -9.55 6.13 -17.22
N TYR A 14 -9.43 5.61 -16.00
CA TYR A 14 -9.14 6.45 -14.85
C TYR A 14 -7.76 7.10 -14.94
N ILE A 15 -6.73 6.34 -15.28
CA ILE A 15 -5.36 6.86 -15.40
C ILE A 15 -5.28 7.91 -16.50
N VAL A 16 -5.88 7.67 -17.67
CA VAL A 16 -5.94 8.67 -18.77
C VAL A 16 -6.68 9.93 -18.33
N ALA A 17 -7.79 9.80 -17.60
CA ALA A 17 -8.53 10.94 -17.05
C ALA A 17 -7.67 11.72 -16.03
N LEU A 18 -6.92 11.03 -15.18
CA LEU A 18 -6.01 11.63 -14.22
C LEU A 18 -4.85 12.37 -14.92
N GLU A 19 -4.22 11.75 -15.92
CA GLU A 19 -3.11 12.34 -16.68
C GLU A 19 -3.53 13.64 -17.38
N ASN A 20 -4.74 13.68 -17.94
CA ASN A 20 -5.25 14.86 -18.65
C ASN A 20 -6.04 15.83 -17.77
N LYS A 21 -6.31 15.47 -16.50
CA LYS A 21 -7.22 16.21 -15.60
C LYS A 21 -8.61 16.41 -16.20
N ASP A 22 -9.05 15.44 -17.00
CA ASP A 22 -10.37 15.44 -17.62
C ASP A 22 -11.11 14.13 -17.30
N PHE A 23 -12.08 14.21 -16.41
CA PHE A 23 -12.89 13.10 -15.94
C PHE A 23 -14.29 13.05 -16.58
N SER A 24 -14.56 13.90 -17.57
CA SER A 24 -15.89 14.03 -18.18
C SER A 24 -16.41 12.73 -18.82
N GLU A 25 -15.51 11.93 -19.39
CA GLU A 25 -15.84 10.66 -20.05
C GLU A 25 -15.61 9.43 -19.16
N LEU A 26 -15.28 9.64 -17.87
CA LEU A 26 -15.09 8.52 -16.96
C LEU A 26 -16.45 7.92 -16.57
N PRO A 27 -16.69 6.61 -16.78
CA PRO A 27 -17.98 5.99 -16.53
C PRO A 27 -18.20 5.75 -15.03
N VAL A 28 -18.51 6.80 -14.30
CA VAL A 28 -18.86 6.72 -12.88
C VAL A 28 -20.36 6.56 -12.67
N SER A 29 -20.76 5.94 -11.60
CA SER A 29 -22.15 5.85 -11.15
C SER A 29 -22.62 7.22 -10.63
N ASP A 30 -23.92 7.49 -10.67
CA ASP A 30 -24.48 8.73 -10.12
C ASP A 30 -24.29 8.85 -8.61
N THR A 31 -24.04 7.74 -7.94
CA THR A 31 -23.84 7.60 -6.49
C THR A 31 -22.47 7.03 -6.14
N TYR A 32 -21.45 7.35 -6.95
CA TYR A 32 -20.10 6.89 -6.66
C TYR A 32 -19.58 7.45 -5.33
N LYS A 33 -18.69 6.69 -4.68
CA LYS A 33 -17.96 7.13 -3.49
C LYS A 33 -16.49 7.27 -3.83
N TYR A 34 -15.89 8.42 -3.50
CA TYR A 34 -14.47 8.67 -3.72
C TYR A 34 -13.82 9.19 -2.45
N SER A 35 -12.70 8.57 -2.08
CA SER A 35 -11.82 9.10 -1.03
C SER A 35 -10.38 9.21 -1.50
N GLU A 36 -9.68 10.23 -1.05
CA GLU A 36 -8.23 10.39 -1.14
C GLU A 36 -7.65 10.57 0.25
N ASN A 37 -6.62 9.78 0.59
CA ASN A 37 -6.00 9.80 1.92
C ASN A 37 -7.03 9.79 3.06
N CYS A 38 -8.03 8.89 2.97
CA CYS A 38 -9.17 8.72 3.87
C CYS A 38 -10.20 9.88 3.89
N GLU A 39 -9.99 11.00 3.23
CA GLU A 39 -10.96 12.08 3.14
C GLU A 39 -11.88 11.91 1.93
N LEU A 40 -13.19 12.12 2.11
CA LEU A 40 -14.16 12.07 1.00
C LEU A 40 -13.99 13.31 0.12
N ILE A 41 -13.83 13.09 -1.18
CA ILE A 41 -13.66 14.15 -2.18
C ILE A 41 -14.55 13.90 -3.40
N LYS A 42 -14.66 14.89 -4.28
CA LYS A 42 -15.32 14.75 -5.57
C LYS A 42 -14.30 14.44 -6.66
N LEU A 43 -14.80 13.86 -7.74
CA LEU A 43 -14.01 13.58 -8.92
C LEU A 43 -13.40 14.89 -9.48
N GLY A 44 -12.11 14.86 -9.76
CA GLY A 44 -11.35 16.03 -10.20
C GLY A 44 -10.78 16.91 -9.09
N GLU A 45 -11.21 16.71 -7.84
CA GLU A 45 -10.58 17.30 -6.65
C GLU A 45 -9.39 16.44 -6.19
N GLY A 46 -8.66 16.89 -5.19
CA GLY A 46 -7.57 16.15 -4.55
C GLY A 46 -6.19 16.78 -4.69
N ILE A 47 -5.17 16.08 -4.18
CA ILE A 47 -3.78 16.55 -4.12
C ILE A 47 -3.21 16.74 -5.52
N ILE A 48 -3.50 15.80 -6.44
CA ILE A 48 -3.07 15.92 -7.84
C ILE A 48 -4.04 16.84 -8.57
N SER A 49 -3.75 18.14 -8.59
CA SER A 49 -4.55 19.18 -9.24
C SER A 49 -4.02 19.63 -10.62
N TYR A 50 -2.99 18.98 -11.11
CA TYR A 50 -2.24 19.27 -12.32
C TYR A 50 -2.07 18.01 -13.18
N PRO A 51 -1.77 18.14 -14.48
CA PRO A 51 -1.46 16.99 -15.31
C PRO A 51 -0.25 16.21 -14.79
N VAL A 52 -0.32 14.90 -14.90
CA VAL A 52 0.75 13.98 -14.53
C VAL A 52 0.93 12.96 -15.64
N LYS A 53 2.04 12.24 -15.62
CA LYS A 53 2.29 11.11 -16.50
C LYS A 53 2.61 9.87 -15.67
N GLU A 54 1.91 8.77 -15.93
CA GLU A 54 2.25 7.49 -15.32
C GLU A 54 3.53 6.94 -15.95
N THR A 55 4.54 6.64 -15.12
CA THR A 55 5.85 6.12 -15.55
C THR A 55 6.04 4.65 -15.23
N LEU A 56 5.38 4.17 -14.18
CA LEU A 56 5.39 2.76 -13.76
C LEU A 56 4.02 2.38 -13.21
N ARG A 57 3.60 1.13 -13.44
CA ARG A 57 2.34 0.58 -12.91
C ARG A 57 2.50 -0.88 -12.48
N LEU A 58 2.08 -1.16 -11.25
CA LEU A 58 1.73 -2.49 -10.76
C LEU A 58 0.20 -2.58 -10.69
N GLU A 59 -0.41 -3.53 -11.39
CA GLU A 59 -1.87 -3.65 -11.51
C GLU A 59 -2.39 -5.02 -11.07
N ILE A 60 -3.43 -5.03 -10.24
CA ILE A 60 -4.04 -6.21 -9.62
C ILE A 60 -5.54 -6.23 -9.93
N TYR A 61 -6.09 -7.42 -10.22
CA TYR A 61 -7.48 -7.56 -10.63
C TYR A 61 -8.18 -8.68 -9.86
N ASP A 62 -9.14 -8.33 -9.03
CA ASP A 62 -10.04 -9.24 -8.36
C ASP A 62 -11.32 -9.41 -9.20
N VAL A 63 -11.32 -10.42 -10.05
CA VAL A 63 -12.45 -10.67 -10.95
C VAL A 63 -13.70 -11.17 -10.21
N LYS A 64 -13.56 -11.71 -9.00
CA LYS A 64 -14.69 -12.21 -8.19
C LYS A 64 -15.50 -11.08 -7.58
N THR A 65 -14.83 -10.02 -7.13
CA THR A 65 -15.48 -8.86 -6.49
C THR A 65 -15.59 -7.66 -7.41
N SER A 66 -15.13 -7.80 -8.68
CA SER A 66 -15.10 -6.71 -9.67
C SER A 66 -14.33 -5.49 -9.19
N GLN A 67 -13.19 -5.74 -8.58
CA GLN A 67 -12.31 -4.69 -8.09
C GLN A 67 -10.93 -4.75 -8.75
N ALA A 68 -10.32 -3.60 -8.85
CA ALA A 68 -8.93 -3.46 -9.30
C ALA A 68 -8.16 -2.59 -8.33
N ALA A 69 -6.87 -2.87 -8.17
CA ALA A 69 -5.94 -2.01 -7.46
C ALA A 69 -4.70 -1.74 -8.31
N VAL A 70 -4.15 -0.55 -8.16
CA VAL A 70 -2.96 -0.10 -8.88
C VAL A 70 -2.04 0.60 -7.90
N GLN A 71 -0.74 0.29 -7.98
CA GLN A 71 0.32 1.14 -7.49
C GLN A 71 1.01 1.76 -8.69
N SER A 72 1.16 3.08 -8.70
CA SER A 72 1.84 3.78 -9.79
C SER A 72 2.87 4.77 -9.27
N VAL A 73 3.88 5.02 -10.11
CA VAL A 73 4.73 6.19 -10.04
C VAL A 73 4.20 7.19 -11.06
N LEU A 74 3.85 8.38 -10.61
CA LEU A 74 3.39 9.49 -11.44
C LEU A 74 4.45 10.58 -11.47
N ASP A 75 4.66 11.18 -12.64
CA ASP A 75 5.61 12.29 -12.88
C ASP A 75 4.81 13.54 -13.26
N ASN A 76 5.02 14.65 -12.57
CA ASN A 76 4.43 15.94 -12.90
C ASN A 76 5.41 16.89 -13.61
N GLY A 77 6.61 16.40 -13.99
CA GLY A 77 7.70 17.16 -14.60
C GLY A 77 8.63 17.85 -13.60
N GLU A 78 8.27 17.92 -12.33
CA GLU A 78 9.10 18.50 -11.25
C GLU A 78 9.48 17.43 -10.20
N LYS A 79 8.55 16.52 -9.88
CA LYS A 79 8.75 15.47 -8.89
C LYS A 79 7.96 14.21 -9.23
N LEU A 80 8.40 13.09 -8.67
CA LEU A 80 7.69 11.84 -8.70
C LEU A 80 6.71 11.75 -7.51
N ILE A 81 5.59 11.05 -7.73
CA ILE A 81 4.51 10.89 -6.76
C ILE A 81 4.21 9.40 -6.66
N MET A 82 4.16 8.86 -5.44
CA MET A 82 3.63 7.54 -5.21
C MET A 82 2.11 7.58 -5.14
N PHE A 83 1.48 6.71 -5.90
CA PHE A 83 0.04 6.70 -6.10
C PHE A 83 -0.54 5.30 -5.95
N PHE A 84 -1.59 5.18 -5.16
CA PHE A 84 -2.44 4.01 -5.08
C PHE A 84 -3.85 4.35 -5.58
N LEU A 85 -4.44 3.42 -6.32
CA LEU A 85 -5.81 3.48 -6.78
C LEU A 85 -6.51 2.15 -6.51
N ARG A 86 -7.70 2.17 -5.93
CA ARG A 86 -8.66 1.07 -5.95
C ARG A 86 -9.93 1.52 -6.66
N LEU A 87 -10.40 0.67 -7.56
CA LEU A 87 -11.69 0.83 -8.23
C LEU A 87 -12.58 -0.37 -7.93
N LYS A 88 -13.88 -0.09 -7.73
CA LYS A 88 -14.93 -1.11 -7.78
C LYS A 88 -15.90 -0.80 -8.90
N ILE A 89 -16.19 -1.82 -9.70
CA ILE A 89 -16.99 -1.70 -10.91
C ILE A 89 -18.30 -2.50 -10.72
N HIS A 90 -19.42 -1.86 -11.02
CA HIS A 90 -20.74 -2.49 -11.03
C HIS A 90 -21.54 -1.94 -12.21
N ASP A 91 -22.18 -2.81 -12.99
CA ASP A 91 -23.00 -2.46 -14.15
C ASP A 91 -22.31 -1.47 -15.09
N ASP A 92 -21.08 -1.79 -15.52
CA ASP A 92 -20.24 -1.01 -16.41
C ASP A 92 -19.92 0.42 -15.92
N LYS A 93 -20.07 0.68 -14.62
CA LYS A 93 -19.75 1.95 -13.97
C LYS A 93 -18.82 1.77 -12.78
N ILE A 94 -17.98 2.75 -12.55
CA ILE A 94 -17.17 2.86 -11.34
C ILE A 94 -18.07 3.33 -10.21
N THR A 95 -18.20 2.53 -9.16
CA THR A 95 -19.03 2.84 -7.97
C THR A 95 -18.20 3.27 -6.78
N GLU A 96 -16.94 2.84 -6.72
CA GLU A 96 -16.01 3.22 -5.65
C GLU A 96 -14.66 3.58 -6.24
N ILE A 97 -14.08 4.67 -5.73
CA ILE A 97 -12.72 5.13 -6.02
C ILE A 97 -12.05 5.40 -4.68
N GLU A 98 -10.90 4.80 -4.46
CA GLU A 98 -10.08 5.04 -3.28
C GLU A 98 -8.64 5.27 -3.72
N THR A 99 -8.07 6.39 -3.34
CA THR A 99 -6.69 6.75 -3.67
C THR A 99 -5.88 7.05 -2.43
N LEU A 100 -4.61 6.68 -2.46
CA LEU A 100 -3.58 7.23 -1.60
C LEU A 100 -2.57 7.96 -2.47
N VAL A 101 -2.22 9.16 -2.05
CA VAL A 101 -1.30 10.03 -2.76
C VAL A 101 -0.20 10.46 -1.81
N ASN A 102 1.03 10.11 -2.12
CA ASN A 102 2.21 10.63 -1.44
C ASN A 102 3.08 11.40 -2.45
N PRO A 103 3.06 12.74 -2.39
CA PRO A 103 3.85 13.58 -3.29
C PRO A 103 5.30 13.78 -2.85
N GLY A 104 5.77 13.07 -1.81
CA GLY A 104 7.12 13.23 -1.26
C GLY A 104 7.34 14.55 -0.53
N ASP A 105 6.28 15.16 -0.01
CA ASP A 105 6.41 16.41 0.72
C ASP A 105 7.11 16.17 2.07
N LYS A 106 8.02 17.07 2.42
CA LYS A 106 8.71 17.04 3.71
C LYS A 106 7.71 17.17 4.86
N GLY A 107 7.80 16.32 5.83
CA GLY A 107 6.94 16.33 7.03
C GLY A 107 6.16 15.04 7.26
N VAL A 108 6.20 14.12 6.32
CA VAL A 108 5.76 12.74 6.53
C VAL A 108 7.00 11.85 6.64
N PRO A 109 7.26 11.33 7.83
CA PRO A 109 8.45 10.53 8.09
C PRO A 109 8.29 9.10 7.60
N VAL A 110 8.30 8.89 6.29
CA VAL A 110 8.19 7.57 5.68
C VAL A 110 9.23 7.42 4.58
N PRO A 111 9.72 6.21 4.33
CA PRO A 111 10.61 5.94 3.21
C PRO A 111 10.01 6.49 1.90
N PHE A 112 10.83 7.12 1.05
CA PHE A 112 10.35 7.69 -0.20
C PHE A 112 11.48 7.80 -1.22
N ASP A 113 11.49 6.91 -2.20
CA ASP A 113 12.38 6.95 -3.35
C ASP A 113 11.71 6.32 -4.59
N PRO A 114 10.70 6.99 -5.18
CA PRO A 114 10.01 6.47 -6.36
C PRO A 114 10.92 6.26 -7.58
N ALA A 115 12.05 6.97 -7.65
CA ALA A 115 13.00 6.85 -8.74
C ALA A 115 13.74 5.50 -8.74
N ASN A 116 13.84 4.87 -7.59
CA ASN A 116 14.46 3.55 -7.45
C ASN A 116 13.55 2.42 -7.97
N LEU A 117 12.24 2.64 -8.01
CA LEU A 117 11.27 1.65 -8.51
C LEU A 117 11.18 1.75 -10.04
N THR A 118 12.07 1.05 -10.76
CA THR A 118 12.21 1.14 -12.22
C THR A 118 11.52 0.03 -12.99
N GLU A 119 11.21 -1.10 -12.34
CA GLU A 119 10.57 -2.24 -12.96
C GLU A 119 9.67 -3.00 -11.99
N ILE A 120 8.76 -3.79 -12.53
CA ILE A 120 7.89 -4.70 -11.78
C ILE A 120 8.42 -6.12 -11.96
N SER A 121 8.70 -6.80 -10.86
CA SER A 121 9.26 -8.15 -10.86
C SER A 121 8.29 -9.19 -11.41
N GLU A 122 8.81 -10.39 -11.67
CA GLU A 122 8.01 -11.52 -12.16
C GLU A 122 7.04 -12.07 -11.10
N HIS A 123 7.26 -11.80 -9.81
CA HIS A 123 6.33 -12.20 -8.76
C HIS A 123 4.93 -11.61 -8.97
N TRP A 124 4.82 -10.42 -9.56
CA TRP A 124 3.58 -9.71 -9.81
C TRP A 124 2.91 -10.07 -11.15
N LYS A 125 3.67 -10.62 -12.10
CA LYS A 125 3.21 -10.85 -13.48
C LYS A 125 2.73 -12.28 -13.73
N ARG A 126 3.34 -13.25 -13.06
CA ARG A 126 3.10 -14.67 -13.31
C ARG A 126 1.73 -15.13 -12.85
N SER A 127 1.09 -16.02 -13.64
CA SER A 127 -0.05 -16.79 -13.16
C SER A 127 0.42 -18.07 -12.46
N ILE A 128 -0.13 -18.33 -11.28
CA ILE A 128 0.14 -19.55 -10.51
C ILE A 128 -0.70 -20.70 -11.07
N ARG A 129 -0.10 -21.87 -11.22
CA ARG A 129 -0.82 -23.07 -11.67
C ARG A 129 -2.01 -23.36 -10.75
N PRO A 130 -3.19 -23.70 -11.27
CA PRO A 130 -4.41 -23.88 -10.48
C PRO A 130 -4.25 -24.76 -9.23
N ALA A 131 -3.48 -25.84 -9.34
CA ALA A 131 -3.21 -26.76 -8.21
C ALA A 131 -2.29 -26.20 -7.13
N GLU A 132 -1.65 -25.06 -7.37
CA GLU A 132 -0.70 -24.42 -6.45
C GLU A 132 -1.18 -23.07 -5.94
N ARG A 133 -2.39 -22.66 -6.37
CA ARG A 133 -2.98 -21.38 -5.94
C ARG A 133 -3.39 -21.47 -4.48
N ASP A 134 -2.97 -20.49 -3.71
CA ASP A 134 -3.54 -20.28 -2.38
C ASP A 134 -4.99 -19.78 -2.52
N SER A 135 -5.86 -20.24 -1.64
CA SER A 135 -7.24 -19.77 -1.62
C SER A 135 -7.29 -18.32 -1.13
N ARG A 136 -8.37 -17.60 -1.46
CA ARG A 136 -8.63 -16.25 -0.96
C ARG A 136 -8.44 -16.14 0.56
N PHE A 137 -8.97 -17.09 1.31
CA PHE A 137 -8.81 -17.17 2.76
C PHE A 137 -7.35 -17.31 3.19
N LYS A 138 -6.56 -18.13 2.48
CA LYS A 138 -5.15 -18.31 2.80
C LYS A 138 -4.34 -17.05 2.53
N LEU A 139 -4.63 -16.37 1.42
CA LEU A 139 -3.98 -15.08 1.11
C LEU A 139 -4.25 -14.04 2.19
N MET A 140 -5.50 -13.97 2.67
CA MET A 140 -5.88 -13.08 3.77
C MET A 140 -5.20 -13.43 5.08
N ASP A 141 -5.18 -14.72 5.45
CA ASP A 141 -4.50 -15.20 6.65
C ASP A 141 -3.00 -14.86 6.65
N VAL A 142 -2.36 -14.95 5.47
CA VAL A 142 -0.95 -14.57 5.30
C VAL A 142 -0.74 -13.07 5.50
N ALA A 143 -1.56 -12.23 4.87
CA ALA A 143 -1.47 -10.77 5.01
C ALA A 143 -1.82 -10.31 6.44
N ASP A 144 -2.88 -10.87 7.04
CA ASP A 144 -3.23 -10.56 8.43
C ASP A 144 -2.18 -11.08 9.42
N GLY A 145 -1.55 -12.22 9.12
CA GLY A 145 -0.42 -12.74 9.89
C GLY A 145 0.78 -11.81 9.91
N TYR A 146 1.03 -11.08 8.82
CA TYR A 146 2.08 -10.07 8.76
C TYR A 146 1.77 -8.89 9.70
N TRP A 147 0.53 -8.40 9.70
CA TRP A 147 0.09 -7.34 10.64
C TRP A 147 0.11 -7.79 12.10
N ARG A 148 -0.38 -8.99 12.38
CA ARG A 148 -0.33 -9.55 13.74
C ARG A 148 1.09 -9.71 14.26
N ALA A 149 2.02 -10.05 13.38
CA ALA A 149 3.43 -10.12 13.75
C ALA A 149 3.96 -8.76 14.22
N MET A 150 3.61 -7.66 13.53
CA MET A 150 3.98 -6.30 13.95
C MET A 150 3.40 -5.95 15.33
N GLU A 151 2.11 -6.24 15.56
CA GLU A 151 1.45 -5.91 16.81
C GLU A 151 1.91 -6.75 17.99
N THR A 152 2.31 -7.99 17.77
CA THR A 152 2.70 -8.92 18.82
C THR A 152 4.21 -9.01 19.02
N GLU A 153 4.97 -8.25 18.27
CA GLU A 153 6.42 -8.25 18.35
C GLU A 153 6.92 -7.95 19.77
N GLY A 154 7.83 -8.79 20.25
CA GLY A 154 8.38 -8.68 21.61
C GLY A 154 7.42 -9.10 22.73
N THR A 155 6.26 -9.67 22.41
CA THR A 155 5.32 -10.24 23.38
C THR A 155 5.38 -11.76 23.40
N ALA A 156 4.74 -12.39 24.42
CA ALA A 156 4.62 -13.85 24.51
C ALA A 156 3.73 -14.44 23.41
N ASP A 157 2.87 -13.62 22.78
CA ASP A 157 1.93 -14.01 21.73
C ASP A 157 2.49 -13.79 20.33
N TYR A 158 3.78 -13.45 20.21
CA TYR A 158 4.43 -13.20 18.93
C TYR A 158 4.33 -14.39 17.98
N VAL A 159 3.82 -14.13 16.81
CA VAL A 159 3.77 -15.09 15.70
C VAL A 159 4.62 -14.55 14.56
N ARG A 160 5.64 -15.32 14.19
CA ARG A 160 6.52 -14.94 13.09
C ARG A 160 5.74 -14.84 11.77
N PRO A 161 5.90 -13.77 10.99
CA PRO A 161 5.19 -13.62 9.73
C PRO A 161 5.64 -14.66 8.70
N ALA A 162 4.78 -14.95 7.74
CA ALA A 162 5.07 -15.89 6.65
C ALA A 162 5.94 -15.24 5.56
N ILE A 163 7.13 -14.74 5.92
CA ILE A 163 8.13 -14.14 5.04
C ILE A 163 9.39 -14.99 5.00
N LEU A 164 10.18 -14.82 3.96
CA LEU A 164 11.45 -15.51 3.76
C LEU A 164 12.61 -14.52 3.92
N PRO A 165 13.85 -15.00 4.16
CA PRO A 165 15.01 -14.12 4.23
C PRO A 165 15.27 -13.31 2.96
N ASP A 166 14.85 -13.84 1.80
CA ASP A 166 14.96 -13.23 0.48
C ASP A 166 13.67 -12.48 0.05
N THR A 167 12.76 -12.20 0.98
CA THR A 167 11.57 -11.37 0.68
C THR A 167 12.00 -9.93 0.45
N GLU A 168 11.66 -9.40 -0.71
CA GLU A 168 11.92 -8.01 -1.08
C GLU A 168 10.79 -7.09 -0.60
N ARG A 169 11.13 -5.89 -0.12
CA ARG A 169 10.13 -4.88 0.28
C ARG A 169 10.50 -3.51 -0.28
N TYR A 170 9.48 -2.86 -0.87
CA TYR A 170 9.56 -1.52 -1.42
C TYR A 170 8.52 -0.63 -0.76
N GLU A 171 8.97 0.43 -0.07
CA GLU A 171 8.11 1.39 0.63
C GLU A 171 8.19 2.74 -0.08
N ASN A 172 7.09 3.20 -0.69
CA ASN A 172 7.07 4.37 -1.58
C ASN A 172 8.22 4.38 -2.60
N GLY A 173 8.51 3.22 -3.18
CA GLY A 173 9.57 3.04 -4.16
C GLY A 173 10.96 2.79 -3.59
N MET A 174 11.22 3.13 -2.33
CA MET A 174 12.49 2.83 -1.68
C MET A 174 12.60 1.33 -1.41
N HIS A 175 13.70 0.70 -1.82
CA HIS A 175 14.03 -0.67 -1.49
C HIS A 175 14.52 -0.74 -0.04
N THR A 176 13.76 -1.36 0.84
CA THR A 176 13.99 -1.32 2.30
C THR A 176 14.42 -2.66 2.88
N THR A 177 14.79 -3.64 2.05
CA THR A 177 15.31 -4.94 2.48
C THR A 177 16.39 -5.45 1.54
N ASN A 178 17.25 -6.35 2.04
CA ASN A 178 18.30 -7.05 1.29
C ASN A 178 19.38 -6.15 0.66
N GLU A 179 19.32 -4.85 0.91
CA GLU A 179 20.29 -3.83 0.54
C GLU A 179 20.86 -3.18 1.80
N PRO A 180 22.03 -2.54 1.74
CA PRO A 180 22.46 -1.68 2.82
C PRO A 180 21.42 -0.61 3.09
N MET A 181 21.02 -0.45 4.35
CA MET A 181 20.08 0.61 4.71
C MET A 181 20.63 1.97 4.29
N PRO A 182 19.86 2.79 3.59
CA PRO A 182 20.27 4.13 3.30
C PRO A 182 20.51 4.91 4.61
N ASP A 183 21.46 5.83 4.60
CA ASP A 183 21.62 6.74 5.72
C ASP A 183 20.42 7.68 5.78
N PHE A 184 19.49 7.38 6.67
CA PHE A 184 18.28 8.17 6.84
C PHE A 184 18.56 9.61 7.28
N SER A 185 19.71 9.88 7.89
CA SER A 185 20.12 11.26 8.22
C SER A 185 20.42 12.08 6.97
N GLU A 186 20.93 11.46 5.91
CA GLU A 186 21.10 12.11 4.60
C GLU A 186 19.76 12.40 3.92
N ILE A 187 18.76 11.53 4.12
CA ILE A 187 17.42 11.65 3.50
C ILE A 187 16.55 12.67 4.24
N PHE A 188 16.58 12.65 5.56
CA PHE A 188 15.65 13.43 6.40
C PHE A 188 16.33 14.60 7.15
N GLY A 189 17.68 14.67 7.16
CA GLY A 189 18.45 15.64 7.95
C GLY A 189 18.48 15.32 9.44
N ASP A 190 19.21 16.13 10.22
CA ASP A 190 19.35 15.96 11.68
C ASP A 190 18.03 16.12 12.45
N ASP A 191 17.05 16.79 11.85
CA ASP A 191 15.68 16.96 12.37
C ASP A 191 14.71 15.91 11.81
N GLY A 192 15.24 14.81 11.29
CA GLY A 192 14.46 13.70 10.73
C GLY A 192 13.47 13.15 11.75
N PRO A 193 12.37 12.59 11.26
CA PRO A 193 11.26 12.22 12.13
C PRO A 193 11.64 11.10 13.11
N VAL A 194 11.12 11.20 14.29
CA VAL A 194 11.25 10.26 15.42
C VAL A 194 10.70 8.83 15.09
N PHE A 195 10.19 8.61 13.90
CA PHE A 195 9.64 7.32 13.46
C PHE A 195 10.66 6.41 12.76
N ILE A 196 11.91 6.82 12.64
CA ILE A 196 12.97 5.87 12.33
C ILE A 196 13.12 5.04 13.62
N PRO A 197 12.85 3.73 13.57
CA PRO A 197 13.12 2.90 14.73
C PRO A 197 14.57 3.16 15.12
N ALA A 198 14.79 3.59 16.37
CA ALA A 198 16.12 3.80 16.95
C ALA A 198 16.79 2.43 17.14
N TYR A 199 16.98 1.70 16.06
CA TYR A 199 17.65 0.42 16.06
C TYR A 199 19.00 0.55 15.41
N PRO A 200 20.06 0.23 16.14
CA PRO A 200 21.29 -0.16 15.47
C PRO A 200 21.00 -1.48 14.77
N PHE A 201 20.77 -1.42 13.45
CA PHE A 201 20.92 -2.61 12.64
C PHE A 201 22.35 -3.13 12.83
N PRO A 202 22.55 -4.45 12.90
CA PRO A 202 23.91 -4.97 12.97
C PRO A 202 24.71 -4.42 11.78
N ASP A 203 25.88 -3.85 12.05
CA ASP A 203 26.75 -3.18 11.06
C ASP A 203 27.25 -4.11 9.94
N ASP A 204 26.90 -5.38 9.92
CA ASP A 204 27.63 -6.43 9.19
C ASP A 204 26.77 -7.33 8.29
N GLY A 205 25.62 -6.92 7.79
CA GLY A 205 24.85 -7.77 6.89
C GLY A 205 23.69 -7.10 6.18
N PRO A 206 23.16 -7.72 5.12
CA PRO A 206 22.00 -7.20 4.45
C PRO A 206 20.81 -7.22 5.40
N HIS A 207 20.10 -6.11 5.45
CA HIS A 207 18.88 -5.94 6.24
C HIS A 207 17.73 -6.73 5.58
N THR A 208 17.33 -7.85 6.17
CA THR A 208 16.23 -8.66 5.64
C THR A 208 14.89 -8.23 6.25
N ALA A 209 13.78 -8.41 5.51
CA ALA A 209 12.45 -8.18 6.05
C ALA A 209 12.19 -8.97 7.34
N LEU A 210 12.80 -10.14 7.47
CA LEU A 210 12.68 -10.97 8.66
C LEU A 210 13.45 -10.40 9.85
N ALA A 211 14.59 -9.74 9.60
CA ALA A 211 15.38 -9.09 10.64
C ALA A 211 14.58 -7.96 11.33
N ASP A 212 13.74 -7.23 10.61
CA ASP A 212 12.86 -6.21 11.20
C ASP A 212 12.00 -6.78 12.31
N PHE A 213 11.40 -7.96 12.09
CA PHE A 213 10.57 -8.64 13.07
C PHE A 213 11.37 -9.31 14.18
N ASP A 214 12.59 -9.73 13.93
CA ASP A 214 13.44 -10.37 14.93
C ASP A 214 14.12 -9.32 15.85
N HIS A 215 14.29 -8.07 15.38
CA HIS A 215 14.96 -6.99 16.12
C HIS A 215 14.01 -6.03 16.84
N GLY A 216 12.72 -6.13 16.64
CA GLY A 216 11.76 -5.32 17.39
C GLY A 216 11.45 -3.96 16.73
N THR A 217 11.61 -3.84 15.43
CA THR A 217 11.34 -2.63 14.63
C THR A 217 9.90 -2.14 14.82
N TRP A 218 8.95 -3.07 14.94
CA TRP A 218 7.52 -2.77 15.03
C TRP A 218 6.97 -2.77 16.46
N ARG A 219 7.86 -2.91 17.45
CA ARG A 219 7.46 -2.97 18.85
C ARG A 219 6.61 -1.77 19.25
N SER A 220 5.44 -2.03 19.82
CA SER A 220 4.44 -1.04 20.18
C SER A 220 3.67 -0.38 19.03
N THR A 221 3.78 -0.90 17.81
CA THR A 221 2.93 -0.49 16.70
C THR A 221 1.54 -1.10 16.84
N SER A 222 0.48 -0.31 16.65
CA SER A 222 -0.88 -0.82 16.38
C SER A 222 -1.15 -0.77 14.88
N VAL A 223 -1.86 -1.77 14.38
CA VAL A 223 -2.29 -1.84 12.98
C VAL A 223 -3.82 -1.87 12.95
N GLU A 224 -4.41 -0.74 12.69
CA GLU A 224 -5.85 -0.49 12.79
C GLU A 224 -6.51 -0.45 11.41
N ASP A 225 -7.85 -0.50 11.39
CA ASP A 225 -8.67 -0.35 10.17
C ASP A 225 -8.28 -1.30 9.02
N ARG A 226 -7.85 -2.54 9.35
CA ARG A 226 -7.39 -3.53 8.36
C ARG A 226 -8.49 -3.91 7.40
N ARG A 227 -8.21 -3.85 6.11
CA ARG A 227 -9.10 -4.26 5.02
C ARG A 227 -8.31 -4.99 3.94
N TYR A 228 -8.99 -5.91 3.23
CA TYR A 228 -8.41 -6.74 2.17
C TYR A 228 -9.27 -6.66 0.90
N PRO A 229 -9.43 -5.48 0.30
CA PRO A 229 -10.46 -5.25 -0.72
C PRO A 229 -10.19 -5.92 -2.06
N VAL A 230 -8.93 -6.21 -2.40
CA VAL A 230 -8.56 -6.76 -3.71
C VAL A 230 -7.68 -7.98 -3.55
N ILE A 231 -8.14 -9.12 -4.07
CA ILE A 231 -7.43 -10.40 -3.98
C ILE A 231 -7.44 -11.09 -5.33
N ASP A 232 -6.25 -11.25 -5.91
CA ASP A 232 -6.00 -11.95 -7.17
C ASP A 232 -5.49 -13.36 -6.91
N GLU A 233 -6.40 -14.32 -6.76
CA GLU A 233 -6.04 -15.72 -6.50
C GLU A 233 -5.26 -16.36 -7.66
N GLU A 234 -5.42 -15.85 -8.89
CA GLU A 234 -4.69 -16.38 -10.05
C GLU A 234 -3.20 -16.06 -9.97
N ARG A 235 -2.86 -14.88 -9.48
CA ARG A 235 -1.46 -14.44 -9.31
C ARG A 235 -0.95 -14.60 -7.88
N GLY A 236 -1.82 -14.94 -6.93
CA GLY A 236 -1.46 -15.04 -5.52
C GLY A 236 -1.15 -13.68 -4.90
N ILE A 237 -1.91 -12.66 -5.27
CA ILE A 237 -1.67 -11.29 -4.80
C ILE A 237 -2.85 -10.83 -3.96
N ILE A 238 -2.53 -10.15 -2.86
CA ILE A 238 -3.52 -9.52 -2.00
C ILE A 238 -3.10 -8.08 -1.70
N VAL A 239 -4.07 -7.18 -1.72
CA VAL A 239 -3.91 -5.78 -1.31
C VAL A 239 -4.58 -5.58 0.03
N SER A 240 -3.82 -5.10 1.00
CA SER A 240 -4.29 -4.73 2.33
C SER A 240 -4.19 -3.24 2.53
N LEU A 241 -5.18 -2.64 3.18
CA LEU A 241 -5.12 -1.27 3.68
C LEU A 241 -5.19 -1.30 5.19
N ALA A 242 -4.37 -0.46 5.82
CA ALA A 242 -4.33 -0.34 7.27
C ALA A 242 -3.81 1.04 7.70
N ARG A 243 -4.12 1.42 8.93
CA ARG A 243 -3.57 2.59 9.60
C ARG A 243 -2.58 2.15 10.66
N PHE A 244 -1.41 2.78 10.69
CA PHE A 244 -0.46 2.57 11.76
C PHE A 244 -0.70 3.57 12.88
N GLY A 245 -0.70 3.05 14.09
CA GLY A 245 -0.85 3.80 15.32
C GLY A 245 0.17 3.35 16.37
N SER A 246 -0.05 3.76 17.59
CA SER A 246 0.76 3.37 18.74
C SER A 246 -0.11 2.62 19.75
N GLN A 247 0.38 1.50 20.26
CA GLN A 247 -0.27 0.78 21.36
C GLN A 247 -0.20 1.54 22.70
N GLN A 248 0.68 2.53 22.79
CA GLN A 248 0.91 3.31 24.01
C GLN A 248 0.06 4.57 24.07
N GLU A 249 -0.36 5.13 22.93
CA GLU A 249 -1.06 6.39 22.81
C GLU A 249 -2.20 6.32 21.81
N ASP A 250 -3.40 6.65 22.23
CA ASP A 250 -4.53 6.86 21.33
C ASP A 250 -4.47 8.27 20.72
N ARG A 251 -3.68 8.40 19.66
CA ARG A 251 -3.47 9.66 18.95
C ARG A 251 -4.72 10.18 18.23
N SER A 252 -5.75 9.36 18.07
CA SER A 252 -7.02 9.79 17.46
C SER A 252 -7.75 10.82 18.30
N LYS A 253 -7.47 10.88 19.59
CA LYS A 253 -8.08 11.82 20.54
C LYS A 253 -7.29 13.13 20.72
N ASP A 254 -6.09 13.20 20.18
CA ASP A 254 -5.24 14.38 20.23
C ASP A 254 -5.45 15.21 18.94
N PRO A 255 -6.09 16.38 19.00
CA PRO A 255 -6.30 17.23 17.81
C PRO A 255 -4.99 17.79 17.24
N ASP A 256 -3.93 17.84 18.05
CA ASP A 256 -2.60 18.34 17.68
C ASP A 256 -1.64 17.21 17.31
N ALA A 257 -2.11 15.96 17.29
CA ALA A 257 -1.28 14.82 16.88
C ALA A 257 -0.79 15.01 15.45
N GLY A 258 0.48 14.82 15.23
CA GLY A 258 1.07 14.78 13.89
C GLY A 258 0.43 13.67 13.03
N PRO A 259 0.69 13.64 11.74
CA PRO A 259 0.09 12.68 10.81
C PRO A 259 0.41 11.23 11.21
N ALA A 260 -0.50 10.32 10.87
CA ALA A 260 -0.32 8.87 10.97
C ALA A 260 -0.13 8.26 9.59
N PRO A 261 0.69 7.21 9.44
CA PRO A 261 0.77 6.47 8.21
C PRO A 261 -0.53 5.70 7.93
N TYR A 262 -1.05 5.82 6.72
CA TYR A 262 -2.07 4.94 6.16
C TYR A 262 -1.48 4.25 4.94
N VAL A 263 -1.55 2.94 4.91
CA VAL A 263 -0.83 2.13 3.94
C VAL A 263 -1.78 1.39 3.00
N ALA A 264 -1.39 1.30 1.73
CA ALA A 264 -1.88 0.31 0.80
C ALA A 264 -0.72 -0.64 0.50
N GLU A 265 -0.79 -1.83 1.07
CA GLU A 265 0.27 -2.82 1.01
C GLU A 265 -0.12 -3.99 0.12
N PHE A 266 0.73 -4.28 -0.83
CA PHE A 266 0.60 -5.33 -1.83
C PHE A 266 1.50 -6.47 -1.44
N PHE A 267 0.95 -7.67 -1.30
CA PHE A 267 1.70 -8.88 -1.00
C PHE A 267 1.65 -9.84 -2.19
N ALA A 268 2.80 -10.20 -2.74
CA ALA A 268 2.94 -11.32 -3.67
C ALA A 268 3.17 -12.60 -2.86
N VAL A 269 2.22 -13.52 -2.89
CA VAL A 269 2.23 -14.74 -2.07
C VAL A 269 2.32 -15.98 -2.96
N THR A 270 3.12 -16.95 -2.54
CA THR A 270 3.20 -18.25 -3.20
C THR A 270 3.32 -19.35 -2.16
N ARG A 271 2.38 -20.30 -2.19
CA ARG A 271 2.35 -21.44 -1.25
C ARG A 271 2.38 -20.97 0.22
N GLY A 272 1.60 -19.93 0.51
CA GLY A 272 1.49 -19.35 1.84
C GLY A 272 2.69 -18.54 2.32
N TRP A 273 3.65 -18.22 1.44
CA TRP A 273 4.82 -17.39 1.75
C TRP A 273 4.82 -16.09 0.97
N ILE A 274 5.01 -14.97 1.62
CA ILE A 274 5.22 -13.66 1.02
C ILE A 274 6.58 -13.68 0.31
N ARG A 275 6.60 -13.26 -0.95
CA ARG A 275 7.79 -13.21 -1.80
C ARG A 275 8.29 -11.79 -2.00
N GLU A 276 7.35 -10.87 -2.09
CA GLU A 276 7.65 -9.47 -2.33
C GLU A 276 6.52 -8.62 -1.75
N VAL A 277 6.86 -7.45 -1.24
CA VAL A 277 5.95 -6.48 -0.64
C VAL A 277 6.17 -5.13 -1.30
N HIS A 278 5.09 -4.49 -1.74
CA HIS A 278 5.10 -3.10 -2.19
C HIS A 278 4.13 -2.28 -1.37
N VAL A 279 4.53 -1.09 -0.96
CA VAL A 279 3.72 -0.24 -0.09
C VAL A 279 3.60 1.16 -0.67
N VAL A 280 2.38 1.69 -0.74
CA VAL A 280 2.14 3.13 -0.83
C VAL A 280 1.72 3.61 0.54
N ILE A 281 2.53 4.48 1.12
CA ILE A 281 2.30 5.06 2.44
C ILE A 281 1.92 6.52 2.26
N ALA A 282 0.74 6.89 2.72
CA ALA A 282 0.28 8.28 2.75
C ALA A 282 0.12 8.77 4.20
N ALA A 283 0.25 10.07 4.39
CA ALA A 283 -0.04 10.70 5.68
C ALA A 283 -1.52 11.01 5.80
N ILE A 284 -2.12 10.64 6.91
CA ILE A 284 -3.49 11.00 7.27
C ILE A 284 -3.53 11.64 8.65
N LYS A 285 -4.59 12.40 8.94
CA LYS A 285 -4.86 12.84 10.31
C LYS A 285 -5.30 11.64 11.14
N PRO A 286 -4.71 11.38 12.32
CA PRO A 286 -5.07 10.23 13.16
C PRO A 286 -6.56 10.19 13.55
N SER A 287 -7.20 11.35 13.65
CA SER A 287 -8.62 11.48 14.01
C SER A 287 -9.60 11.20 12.85
N VAL A 288 -9.12 11.04 11.61
CA VAL A 288 -9.96 10.75 10.45
C VAL A 288 -10.09 9.25 10.28
N PRO A 289 -11.26 8.64 10.52
CA PRO A 289 -11.47 7.22 10.27
C PRO A 289 -11.47 6.94 8.76
N THR A 290 -11.13 5.69 8.38
CA THR A 290 -11.36 5.29 7.00
C THR A 290 -12.85 5.40 6.66
N PRO A 291 -13.21 6.01 5.52
CA PRO A 291 -14.62 6.10 5.12
C PRO A 291 -15.20 4.77 4.60
N TRP A 292 -14.37 3.75 4.49
CA TRP A 292 -14.74 2.44 3.93
C TRP A 292 -15.12 1.46 5.04
N PRO A 293 -16.08 0.55 4.77
CA PRO A 293 -16.44 -0.46 5.75
C PRO A 293 -15.23 -1.35 6.04
N LEU A 294 -15.09 -1.70 7.30
CA LEU A 294 -14.14 -2.71 7.77
C LEU A 294 -14.78 -4.08 7.57
N ASP A 295 -15.03 -4.46 6.32
CA ASP A 295 -15.64 -5.75 6.01
C ASP A 295 -14.67 -6.88 6.36
N ILE A 296 -14.89 -7.41 7.53
CA ILE A 296 -14.37 -8.71 7.92
C ILE A 296 -15.46 -9.72 7.51
N TYR A 297 -15.56 -10.05 6.19
CA TYR A 297 -16.35 -11.14 5.55
C TYR A 297 -17.77 -11.33 5.96
#